data_3d00e60d559dadeb8f67bb1aca1b990c
#
_entry.id   3d00e60d559dadeb8f67bb1aca1b990c
#
_cell.length_a   1.000
_cell.length_b   1.000
_cell.length_c   1.000
_cell.angle_alpha   90.00
_cell.angle_beta   90.00
_cell.angle_gamma   90.00
#
_symmetry.space_group_name_H-M   'P 1'
#
loop_
_entity.id
_entity.type
_entity.pdbx_description
1 polymer ?
#
loop_
_entity_poly.entity_id
_entity_poly.type
_entity_poly.pdbx_seq_one_letter_code
_entity_poly.pdbx_strand_id
1 'polypeptide(L)'
;MASHAALRGALYAAPDNSLSAGFQQKFQSIYGAMPLSSVDNIGFDAGAIAVLAAREGGFTTQILANPTGFSGTDGVFRLDDNGHVQRGLAVFKVEPGGPQIVSPAPTQLPAPQQIQTPPTS
;
A
#
# COMPACT_ATOMS: atom_id res chain seq x y z
N MET A 1 17.21 -6.67 12.30
CA MET A 1 16.20 -7.73 12.55
C MET A 1 16.47 -9.06 11.81
N ALA A 2 17.60 -9.20 11.15
CA ALA A 2 17.90 -10.38 10.31
C ALA A 2 18.74 -11.47 11.02
N SER A 3 18.85 -11.44 12.34
CA SER A 3 19.73 -12.36 13.06
C SER A 3 19.05 -13.57 13.72
N HIS A 4 17.75 -13.75 13.51
CA HIS A 4 17.07 -14.93 14.03
C HIS A 4 17.13 -16.08 13.01
N ALA A 5 18.12 -16.97 13.17
CA ALA A 5 18.26 -18.18 12.38
C ALA A 5 16.94 -19.01 12.29
N ALA A 6 16.09 -18.90 13.30
CA ALA A 6 14.78 -19.55 13.38
C ALA A 6 13.77 -19.04 12.34
N LEU A 7 13.93 -17.83 11.79
CA LEU A 7 13.03 -17.26 10.80
C LEU A 7 13.52 -17.41 9.35
N ARG A 8 14.68 -18.05 9.15
CA ARG A 8 15.21 -18.28 7.80
C ARG A 8 14.21 -19.07 6.96
N GLY A 9 13.90 -18.57 5.77
CA GLY A 9 12.92 -19.17 4.87
C GLY A 9 11.46 -18.80 5.15
N ALA A 10 11.17 -18.08 6.24
CA ALA A 10 9.83 -17.60 6.52
C ALA A 10 9.35 -16.61 5.47
N LEU A 11 8.06 -16.65 5.16
CA LEU A 11 7.41 -15.73 4.24
C LEU A 11 6.58 -14.71 5.02
N TYR A 12 6.58 -13.47 4.55
CA TYR A 12 5.72 -12.41 5.08
C TYR A 12 5.27 -11.46 3.96
N ALA A 13 4.12 -10.84 4.13
CA ALA A 13 3.61 -9.82 3.22
C ALA A 13 3.87 -8.42 3.79
N ALA A 14 4.35 -7.53 2.94
CA ALA A 14 4.60 -6.13 3.30
C ALA A 14 4.54 -5.23 2.06
N PRO A 15 4.36 -3.91 2.24
CA PRO A 15 4.55 -2.97 1.13
C PRO A 15 5.94 -3.10 0.53
N ASP A 16 6.03 -2.94 -0.79
CA ASP A 16 7.32 -2.92 -1.48
C ASP A 16 7.94 -1.52 -1.38
N ASN A 17 8.86 -1.35 -0.46
CA ASN A 17 9.52 -0.07 -0.22
C ASN A 17 10.33 0.44 -1.42
N SER A 18 10.67 -0.41 -2.39
CA SER A 18 11.35 0.04 -3.61
C SER A 18 10.46 0.95 -4.46
N LEU A 19 9.13 0.81 -4.34
CA LEU A 19 8.17 1.67 -5.03
C LEU A 19 8.13 3.09 -4.48
N SER A 20 8.57 3.31 -3.24
CA SER A 20 8.58 4.63 -2.60
C SER A 20 9.80 5.50 -2.94
N ALA A 21 10.74 4.99 -3.75
CA ALA A 21 11.98 5.72 -4.08
C ALA A 21 11.72 7.11 -4.69
N GLY A 22 10.76 7.23 -5.58
CA GLY A 22 10.38 8.51 -6.19
C GLY A 22 9.83 9.52 -5.16
N PHE A 23 9.01 9.05 -4.24
CA PHE A 23 8.52 9.87 -3.13
C PHE A 23 9.67 10.32 -2.23
N GLN A 24 10.57 9.42 -1.86
CA GLN A 24 11.72 9.72 -1.00
C GLN A 24 12.62 10.79 -1.62
N GLN A 25 12.94 10.69 -2.90
CA GLN A 25 13.73 11.70 -3.63
C GLN A 25 13.04 13.06 -3.63
N LYS A 26 11.76 13.10 -3.91
CA LYS A 26 10.97 14.33 -3.90
C LYS A 26 10.90 14.94 -2.51
N PHE A 27 10.67 14.13 -1.50
CA PHE A 27 10.62 14.57 -0.10
C PHE A 27 11.97 15.20 0.31
N GLN A 28 13.07 14.49 0.02
CA GLN A 28 14.42 14.97 0.31
C GLN A 28 14.73 16.30 -0.42
N SER A 29 14.30 16.45 -1.67
CA SER A 29 14.55 17.67 -2.44
C SER A 29 13.81 18.89 -1.87
N ILE A 30 12.65 18.69 -1.25
CA ILE A 30 11.81 19.77 -0.69
C ILE A 30 12.21 20.09 0.75
N TYR A 31 12.46 19.08 1.55
CA TYR A 31 12.64 19.23 3.00
C TYR A 31 14.10 19.07 3.47
N GLY A 32 15.02 18.69 2.58
CA GLY A 32 16.43 18.48 2.92
C GLY A 32 16.71 17.26 3.79
N ALA A 33 15.71 16.40 4.03
CA ALA A 33 15.80 15.21 4.86
C ALA A 33 15.03 14.04 4.26
N MET A 34 15.42 12.82 4.63
CA MET A 34 14.66 11.62 4.25
C MET A 34 13.39 11.48 5.10
N PRO A 35 12.33 10.85 4.57
CA PRO A 35 11.16 10.49 5.37
C PRO A 35 11.57 9.63 6.56
N LEU A 36 11.01 9.91 7.73
CA LEU A 36 11.39 9.24 8.98
C LEU A 36 10.74 7.85 9.12
N SER A 37 9.59 7.65 8.48
CA SER A 37 8.82 6.41 8.63
C SER A 37 7.82 6.21 7.49
N SER A 38 7.22 5.01 7.45
CA SER A 38 6.09 4.73 6.54
C SER A 38 4.85 5.60 6.79
N VAL A 39 4.77 6.25 7.94
CA VAL A 39 3.67 7.20 8.25
C VAL A 39 3.72 8.42 7.32
N ASP A 40 4.91 8.85 6.92
CA ASP A 40 5.08 9.96 5.97
C ASP A 40 4.49 9.61 4.60
N ASN A 41 4.67 8.36 4.16
CA ASN A 41 4.07 7.85 2.93
C ASN A 41 2.53 7.86 3.00
N ILE A 42 1.98 7.37 4.11
CA ILE A 42 0.52 7.34 4.34
C ILE A 42 -0.04 8.77 4.37
N GLY A 43 0.63 9.67 5.06
CA GLY A 43 0.22 11.08 5.13
C GLY A 43 0.22 11.75 3.75
N PHE A 44 1.23 11.50 2.93
CA PHE A 44 1.30 12.00 1.56
C PHE A 44 0.17 11.43 0.69
N ASP A 45 -0.07 10.12 0.75
CA ASP A 45 -1.13 9.46 0.01
C ASP A 45 -2.52 9.99 0.42
N ALA A 46 -2.75 10.18 1.71
CA ALA A 46 -3.99 10.78 2.22
C ALA A 46 -4.21 12.20 1.69
N GLY A 47 -3.16 13.02 1.66
CA GLY A 47 -3.19 14.37 1.08
C GLY A 47 -3.49 14.34 -0.42
N ALA A 48 -2.89 13.42 -1.15
CA ALA A 48 -3.14 13.25 -2.59
C ALA A 48 -4.60 12.86 -2.88
N ILE A 49 -5.17 11.96 -2.09
CA ILE A 49 -6.60 11.58 -2.19
C ILE A 49 -7.48 12.79 -1.88
N ALA A 50 -7.15 13.58 -0.86
CA ALA A 50 -7.92 14.78 -0.50
C ALA A 50 -7.96 15.78 -1.66
N VAL A 51 -6.83 16.02 -2.34
CA VAL A 51 -6.75 16.88 -3.51
C VAL A 51 -7.58 16.32 -4.66
N LEU A 52 -7.50 15.02 -4.92
CA LEU A 52 -8.27 14.35 -5.96
C LEU A 52 -9.77 14.49 -5.68
N ALA A 53 -10.21 14.15 -4.47
CA ALA A 53 -11.61 14.24 -4.08
C ALA A 53 -12.16 15.67 -4.22
N ALA A 54 -11.38 16.68 -3.82
CA ALA A 54 -11.77 18.08 -3.99
C ALA A 54 -11.95 18.47 -5.47
N ARG A 55 -11.12 17.93 -6.37
CA ARG A 55 -11.23 18.17 -7.83
C ARG A 55 -12.40 17.45 -8.47
N GLU A 56 -12.75 16.28 -7.97
CA GLU A 56 -13.83 15.43 -8.49
C GLU A 56 -15.23 15.80 -7.94
N GLY A 57 -15.33 16.81 -7.09
CA GLY A 57 -16.60 17.33 -6.58
C GLY A 57 -16.87 17.09 -5.11
N GLY A 58 -15.92 16.55 -4.36
CA GLY A 58 -15.99 16.44 -2.90
C GLY A 58 -15.70 15.06 -2.33
N PHE A 59 -15.83 14.95 -1.02
CA PHE A 59 -15.50 13.74 -0.26
C PHE A 59 -16.74 12.82 -0.17
N THR A 60 -17.11 12.22 -1.30
CA THR A 60 -18.22 11.25 -1.35
C THR A 60 -17.69 9.83 -1.27
N THR A 61 -18.51 8.90 -0.75
CA THR A 61 -18.19 7.48 -0.75
C THR A 61 -17.88 6.96 -2.14
N GLN A 62 -18.61 7.44 -3.15
CA GLN A 62 -18.40 7.03 -4.55
C GLN A 62 -16.99 7.39 -5.05
N ILE A 63 -16.44 8.53 -4.67
CA ILE A 63 -15.09 8.97 -5.05
C ILE A 63 -14.04 8.23 -4.21
N LEU A 64 -14.24 8.16 -2.89
CA LEU A 64 -13.28 7.58 -1.96
C LEU A 64 -13.20 6.05 -2.05
N ALA A 65 -14.35 5.38 -2.21
CA ALA A 65 -14.43 3.93 -2.36
C ALA A 65 -14.42 3.48 -3.83
N ASN A 66 -13.65 4.16 -4.66
CA ASN A 66 -13.48 3.81 -6.07
C ASN A 66 -12.90 2.39 -6.19
N PRO A 67 -13.61 1.44 -6.86
CA PRO A 67 -13.16 0.06 -6.98
C PRO A 67 -11.83 -0.09 -7.74
N THR A 68 -11.48 0.84 -8.62
CA THR A 68 -10.17 0.87 -9.29
C THR A 68 -9.04 1.17 -8.29
N GLY A 69 -9.33 1.89 -7.21
CA GLY A 69 -8.37 2.28 -6.20
C GLY A 69 -7.46 3.44 -6.62
N PHE A 70 -6.39 3.57 -5.89
CA PHE A 70 -5.41 4.66 -6.03
C PHE A 70 -4.02 4.08 -6.16
N SER A 71 -3.17 4.76 -6.91
CA SER A 71 -1.73 4.48 -6.96
C SER A 71 -1.03 5.32 -5.90
N GLY A 72 -0.63 4.68 -4.81
CA GLY A 72 0.07 5.33 -3.70
C GLY A 72 1.59 5.31 -3.84
N THR A 73 2.26 5.90 -2.87
CA THR A 73 3.73 6.02 -2.84
C THR A 73 4.44 4.67 -2.74
N ASP A 74 3.84 3.68 -2.11
CA ASP A 74 4.38 2.32 -1.92
C ASP A 74 3.45 1.22 -2.45
N GLY A 75 2.68 1.52 -3.47
CA GLY A 75 1.85 0.58 -4.20
C GLY A 75 0.38 0.98 -4.31
N VAL A 76 -0.38 0.14 -4.98
CA VAL A 76 -1.81 0.35 -5.18
C VAL A 76 -2.61 0.01 -3.93
N PHE A 77 -3.65 0.78 -3.68
CA PHE A 77 -4.61 0.52 -2.60
C PHE A 77 -6.01 1.02 -2.97
N ARG A 78 -7.01 0.56 -2.26
CA ARG A 78 -8.38 1.08 -2.35
C ARG A 78 -9.05 1.07 -0.98
N LEU A 79 -10.06 1.87 -0.84
CA LEU A 79 -10.96 1.90 0.31
C LEU A 79 -12.24 1.17 -0.05
N ASP A 80 -12.83 0.44 0.90
CA ASP A 80 -14.19 -0.07 0.77
C ASP A 80 -15.22 0.92 1.33
N ASP A 81 -16.50 0.62 1.18
CA ASP A 81 -17.60 1.48 1.65
C ASP A 81 -17.61 1.67 3.18
N ASN A 82 -16.91 0.82 3.92
CA ASN A 82 -16.77 0.90 5.38
C ASN A 82 -15.48 1.61 5.81
N GLY A 83 -14.67 2.06 4.84
CA GLY A 83 -13.39 2.71 5.11
C GLY A 83 -12.22 1.77 5.38
N HIS A 84 -12.38 0.44 5.17
CA HIS A 84 -11.26 -0.47 5.27
C HIS A 84 -10.34 -0.33 4.05
N VAL A 85 -9.05 -0.50 4.29
CA VAL A 85 -8.02 -0.40 3.25
C VAL A 85 -7.67 -1.79 2.74
N GLN A 86 -7.75 -1.97 1.42
CA GLN A 86 -7.16 -3.10 0.72
C GLN A 86 -5.91 -2.60 0.00
N ARG A 87 -4.78 -3.27 0.21
CA ARG A 87 -3.48 -2.83 -0.32
C ARG A 87 -2.79 -3.96 -1.06
N GLY A 88 -2.16 -3.63 -2.19
CA GLY A 88 -1.24 -4.53 -2.87
C GLY A 88 0.04 -4.69 -2.05
N LEU A 89 0.38 -5.93 -1.69
CA LEU A 89 1.58 -6.25 -0.93
C LEU A 89 2.48 -7.17 -1.73
N ALA A 90 3.79 -7.01 -1.57
CA ALA A 90 4.77 -8.00 -2.00
C ALA A 90 4.91 -9.11 -0.96
N VAL A 91 5.30 -10.29 -1.39
CA VAL A 91 5.68 -11.38 -0.50
C VAL A 91 7.20 -11.46 -0.45
N PHE A 92 7.72 -11.41 0.75
CA PHE A 92 9.15 -11.49 1.05
C PHE A 92 9.48 -12.82 1.70
N LYS A 93 10.70 -13.30 1.43
CA LYS A 93 11.31 -14.43 2.11
C LYS A 93 12.49 -13.94 2.94
N VAL A 94 12.59 -14.42 4.16
CA VAL A 94 13.72 -14.12 5.06
C VAL A 94 14.93 -14.94 4.64
N GLU A 95 15.97 -14.26 4.15
CA GLU A 95 17.25 -14.87 3.76
C GLU A 95 18.40 -14.29 4.58
N PRO A 96 19.55 -14.97 4.67
CA PRO A 96 20.70 -14.51 5.46
C PRO A 96 21.24 -13.14 5.05
N GLY A 97 21.12 -12.79 3.76
CA GLY A 97 21.54 -11.50 3.20
C GLY A 97 20.49 -10.40 3.27
N GLY A 98 19.34 -10.68 3.89
CA GLY A 98 18.19 -9.77 3.97
C GLY A 98 16.96 -10.30 3.24
N PRO A 99 15.82 -9.59 3.37
CA PRO A 99 14.58 -10.02 2.73
C PRO A 99 14.71 -10.02 1.20
N GLN A 100 14.19 -11.07 0.58
CA GLN A 100 14.08 -11.16 -0.88
C GLN A 100 12.61 -11.19 -1.30
N ILE A 101 12.26 -10.45 -2.34
CA ILE A 101 10.92 -10.48 -2.93
C ILE A 101 10.78 -11.79 -3.72
N VAL A 102 9.81 -12.61 -3.31
CA VAL A 102 9.45 -13.86 -4.01
C VAL A 102 8.16 -13.72 -4.82
N SER A 103 7.34 -12.71 -4.49
CA SER A 103 6.19 -12.30 -5.30
C SER A 103 6.08 -10.77 -5.23
N PRO A 104 6.18 -10.08 -6.36
CA PRO A 104 6.09 -8.61 -6.38
C PRO A 104 4.68 -8.14 -6.01
N ALA A 105 4.57 -6.91 -5.51
CA ALA A 105 3.28 -6.28 -5.29
C ALA A 105 2.51 -6.15 -6.61
N PRO A 106 1.19 -6.38 -6.62
CA PRO A 106 0.39 -6.21 -7.82
C PRO A 106 0.35 -4.73 -8.22
N THR A 107 0.31 -4.47 -9.51
CA THR A 107 0.14 -3.12 -10.08
C THR A 107 -1.32 -2.70 -10.19
N GLN A 108 -2.24 -3.67 -10.05
CA GLN A 108 -3.69 -3.47 -10.03
C GLN A 108 -4.30 -4.41 -8.99
N LEU A 109 -5.30 -3.94 -8.28
CA LEU A 109 -6.05 -4.78 -7.36
C LEU A 109 -7.09 -5.61 -8.13
N PRO A 110 -7.33 -6.87 -7.74
CA PRO A 110 -8.40 -7.67 -8.32
C PRO A 110 -9.75 -6.98 -8.07
N ALA A 111 -10.74 -7.26 -8.92
CA ALA A 111 -12.10 -6.76 -8.70
C ALA A 111 -12.57 -7.09 -7.28
N PRO A 112 -13.36 -6.20 -6.64
CA PRO A 112 -13.91 -6.46 -5.32
C PRO A 112 -14.67 -7.80 -5.34
N GLN A 113 -14.22 -8.74 -4.52
CA GLN A 113 -14.96 -9.99 -4.36
C GLN A 113 -16.20 -9.70 -3.53
N GLN A 114 -17.36 -9.91 -4.11
CA GLN A 114 -18.59 -10.02 -3.32
C GLN A 114 -18.41 -11.24 -2.43
N ILE A 115 -18.39 -11.01 -1.12
CA ILE A 115 -18.47 -12.12 -0.15
C ILE A 115 -19.85 -12.76 -0.38
N GLN A 116 -19.87 -13.86 -1.10
CA GLN A 116 -21.07 -14.70 -1.16
C GLN A 116 -21.30 -15.21 0.26
N THR A 117 -22.25 -14.61 0.95
CA THR A 117 -22.79 -15.22 2.16
C THR A 117 -23.28 -16.61 1.80
N PRO A 118 -22.79 -17.66 2.46
CA PRO A 118 -23.31 -19.00 2.21
C PRO A 118 -24.82 -18.99 2.42
N PRO A 119 -25.58 -19.71 1.59
CA PRO A 119 -27.02 -19.77 1.75
C PRO A 119 -27.32 -20.27 3.16
N THR A 120 -28.05 -19.48 3.93
CA THR A 120 -28.60 -19.90 5.20
C THR A 120 -29.62 -21.00 4.92
N SER A 121 -29.20 -22.22 5.20
CA SER A 121 -30.10 -23.36 5.19
C SER A 121 -30.94 -23.38 6.47
#